data_feb36552d93111d64e8ee488bfd2ab3c
#
_entry.id   feb36552d93111d64e8ee488bfd2ab3c
#
_cell.length_a   1.000
_cell.length_b   1.000
_cell.length_c   1.000
_cell.angle_alpha   90.00
_cell.angle_beta   90.00
_cell.angle_gamma   90.00
#
_symmetry.space_group_name_H-M   'P 1'
#
loop_
_entity.id
_entity.type
_entity.pdbx_description
1 polymer ?
#
loop_
_entity_poly.entity_id
_entity_poly.type
_entity_poly.pdbx_seq_one_letter_code
_entity_poly.pdbx_strand_id
1 'polypeptide(L)'
;EANVWARIATVFAGPFFNIVLAFLLSLIVVGFLGSEKPTITSLLEGYPAEAAGLEVGDVITKIDGDKIYLQSEVTLISAMNRGTAMEIEFLRDGERHETILTPQFSEEDNRYYIGFTIGEYVECKGFKLIQYSAYEVRYWLNATVKSLLMLVQGQLSKDDLSGPVGIAVTIDETIEQTKPYG
;
A
#
# COMPACT_ATOMS: atom_id res chain seq x y z
N GLU A 1 43.74 13.75 8.58
CA GLU A 1 42.41 13.35 9.08
C GLU A 1 41.36 13.78 8.06
N ALA A 2 40.46 12.87 7.66
CA ALA A 2 39.40 13.19 6.73
C ALA A 2 38.42 14.21 7.37
N ASN A 3 38.08 15.27 6.64
CA ASN A 3 37.15 16.29 7.07
C ASN A 3 35.81 15.66 7.49
N VAL A 4 35.20 16.17 8.57
CA VAL A 4 33.89 15.67 9.09
C VAL A 4 32.83 15.60 7.99
N TRP A 5 32.81 16.57 7.08
CA TRP A 5 31.93 16.59 5.92
C TRP A 5 32.16 15.41 4.94
N ALA A 6 33.42 15.02 4.74
CA ALA A 6 33.75 13.86 3.89
C ALA A 6 33.23 12.55 4.53
N ARG A 7 33.34 12.41 5.85
CA ARG A 7 32.79 11.25 6.59
C ARG A 7 31.28 11.19 6.51
N ILE A 8 30.59 12.30 6.72
CA ILE A 8 29.14 12.41 6.58
C ILE A 8 28.73 12.05 5.14
N ALA A 9 29.38 12.64 4.14
CA ALA A 9 29.09 12.35 2.72
C ALA A 9 29.26 10.86 2.39
N THR A 10 30.30 10.21 2.91
CA THR A 10 30.52 8.77 2.68
C THR A 10 29.43 7.90 3.29
N VAL A 11 28.95 8.24 4.50
CA VAL A 11 27.85 7.49 5.16
C VAL A 11 26.53 7.69 4.41
N PHE A 12 26.24 8.93 3.97
CA PHE A 12 25.00 9.22 3.23
C PHE A 12 25.01 8.76 1.78
N ALA A 13 26.19 8.57 1.18
CA ALA A 13 26.31 8.13 -0.22
C ALA A 13 25.61 6.78 -0.47
N GLY A 14 25.78 5.81 0.44
CA GLY A 14 25.12 4.50 0.31
C GLY A 14 23.61 4.57 0.20
N PRO A 15 22.89 5.09 1.21
CA PRO A 15 21.44 5.28 1.16
C PRO A 15 20.98 6.13 -0.04
N PHE A 16 21.71 7.20 -0.36
CA PHE A 16 21.40 8.06 -1.49
C PHE A 16 21.43 7.29 -2.83
N PHE A 17 22.51 6.55 -3.09
CA PHE A 17 22.62 5.77 -4.33
C PHE A 17 21.59 4.64 -4.40
N ASN A 18 21.20 4.05 -3.26
CA ASN A 18 20.10 3.08 -3.23
C ASN A 18 18.77 3.70 -3.65
N ILE A 19 18.46 4.92 -3.20
CA ILE A 19 17.24 5.64 -3.61
C ILE A 19 17.29 5.97 -5.12
N VAL A 20 18.44 6.43 -5.62
CA VAL A 20 18.63 6.70 -7.06
C VAL A 20 18.44 5.41 -7.87
N LEU A 21 19.03 4.31 -7.44
CA LEU A 21 18.88 3.01 -8.11
C LEU A 21 17.40 2.55 -8.07
N ALA A 22 16.74 2.66 -6.93
CA ALA A 22 15.32 2.32 -6.79
C ALA A 22 14.46 3.14 -7.76
N PHE A 23 14.75 4.44 -7.91
CA PHE A 23 14.04 5.30 -8.86
C PHE A 23 14.28 4.88 -10.32
N LEU A 24 15.52 4.56 -10.69
CA LEU A 24 15.84 4.08 -12.05
C LEU A 24 15.15 2.75 -12.36
N LEU A 25 15.13 1.83 -11.40
CA LEU A 25 14.41 0.56 -11.55
C LEU A 25 12.89 0.79 -11.63
N SER A 26 12.35 1.72 -10.83
CA SER A 26 10.94 2.09 -10.88
C SER A 26 10.56 2.67 -12.25
N LEU A 27 11.41 3.50 -12.89
CA LEU A 27 11.18 3.97 -14.26
C LEU A 27 11.03 2.82 -15.26
N ILE A 28 11.81 1.77 -15.12
CA ILE A 28 11.73 0.58 -15.98
C ILE A 28 10.41 -0.15 -15.71
N VAL A 29 10.13 -0.47 -14.45
CA VAL A 29 8.93 -1.25 -14.06
C VAL A 29 7.66 -0.51 -14.44
N VAL A 30 7.51 0.75 -14.02
CA VAL A 30 6.33 1.57 -14.30
C VAL A 30 6.19 1.85 -15.81
N GLY A 31 7.29 1.95 -16.53
CA GLY A 31 7.28 2.14 -17.99
C GLY A 31 6.74 0.93 -18.75
N PHE A 32 6.97 -0.29 -18.26
CA PHE A 32 6.48 -1.51 -18.87
C PHE A 32 5.11 -1.96 -18.35
N LEU A 33 4.88 -1.86 -17.04
CA LEU A 33 3.67 -2.38 -16.39
C LEU A 33 2.59 -1.31 -16.20
N GLY A 34 2.92 -0.02 -16.30
CA GLY A 34 2.03 1.06 -15.88
C GLY A 34 1.98 1.19 -14.35
N SER A 35 0.94 1.85 -13.86
CA SER A 35 0.64 2.00 -12.44
C SER A 35 -0.86 2.04 -12.21
N GLU A 36 -1.31 1.98 -10.95
CA GLU A 36 -2.71 2.01 -10.59
C GLU A 36 -3.00 3.17 -9.63
N LYS A 37 -3.94 4.03 -10.02
CA LYS A 37 -4.43 5.10 -9.16
C LYS A 37 -5.52 4.59 -8.21
N PRO A 38 -5.72 5.26 -7.06
CA PRO A 38 -6.64 4.83 -6.01
C PRO A 38 -8.11 5.18 -6.34
N THR A 39 -8.61 4.72 -7.49
CA THR A 39 -10.00 4.88 -7.90
C THR A 39 -10.80 3.67 -7.45
N ILE A 40 -11.96 3.88 -6.82
CA ILE A 40 -12.89 2.80 -6.44
C ILE A 40 -13.50 2.21 -7.71
N THR A 41 -13.28 0.91 -7.92
CA THR A 41 -13.75 0.18 -9.12
C THR A 41 -14.96 -0.69 -8.83
N SER A 42 -15.16 -1.13 -7.60
CA SER A 42 -16.38 -1.83 -7.16
C SER A 42 -16.62 -1.62 -5.67
N LEU A 43 -17.88 -1.76 -5.27
CA LEU A 43 -18.35 -1.76 -3.88
C LEU A 43 -19.00 -3.10 -3.57
N LEU A 44 -18.83 -3.57 -2.34
CA LEU A 44 -19.53 -4.73 -1.80
C LEU A 44 -20.75 -4.28 -1.01
N GLU A 45 -21.92 -4.78 -1.36
CA GLU A 45 -23.20 -4.46 -0.68
C GLU A 45 -23.13 -4.88 0.79
N GLY A 46 -23.67 -4.02 1.68
CA GLY A 46 -23.71 -4.26 3.12
C GLY A 46 -22.39 -4.04 3.86
N TYR A 47 -21.35 -3.58 3.18
CA TYR A 47 -20.05 -3.29 3.79
C TYR A 47 -19.90 -1.79 4.16
N PRO A 48 -18.93 -1.46 5.06
CA PRO A 48 -18.76 -0.10 5.57
C PRO A 48 -18.57 0.98 4.51
N ALA A 49 -17.94 0.67 3.37
CA ALA A 49 -17.74 1.64 2.29
C ALA A 49 -19.05 2.18 1.70
N GLU A 50 -20.01 1.29 1.48
CA GLU A 50 -21.34 1.67 0.99
C GLU A 50 -22.08 2.53 2.03
N ALA A 51 -22.05 2.10 3.31
CA ALA A 51 -22.67 2.85 4.40
C ALA A 51 -22.03 4.24 4.62
N ALA A 52 -20.73 4.39 4.30
CA ALA A 52 -20.01 5.66 4.34
C ALA A 52 -20.30 6.57 3.13
N GLY A 53 -21.12 6.12 2.18
CA GLY A 53 -21.53 6.91 1.00
C GLY A 53 -20.45 7.00 -0.08
N LEU A 54 -19.47 6.09 -0.10
CA LEU A 54 -18.52 5.97 -1.19
C LEU A 54 -19.18 5.37 -2.43
N GLU A 55 -18.72 5.74 -3.62
CA GLU A 55 -19.27 5.30 -4.90
C GLU A 55 -18.15 4.84 -5.86
N VAL A 56 -18.54 4.03 -6.84
CA VAL A 56 -17.62 3.65 -7.93
C VAL A 56 -17.25 4.89 -8.73
N GLY A 57 -15.95 5.08 -8.97
CA GLY A 57 -15.41 6.27 -9.63
C GLY A 57 -14.80 7.28 -8.66
N ASP A 58 -15.04 7.19 -7.35
CA ASP A 58 -14.36 8.02 -6.36
C ASP A 58 -12.86 7.77 -6.38
N VAL A 59 -12.08 8.85 -6.35
CA VAL A 59 -10.62 8.80 -6.29
C VAL A 59 -10.17 9.18 -4.88
N ILE A 60 -9.63 8.22 -4.13
CA ILE A 60 -9.13 8.47 -2.77
C ILE A 60 -7.89 9.35 -2.84
N THR A 61 -7.90 10.48 -2.09
CA THR A 61 -6.82 11.45 -2.09
C THR A 61 -6.05 11.52 -0.78
N LYS A 62 -6.71 11.18 0.34
CA LYS A 62 -6.09 11.05 1.66
C LYS A 62 -6.79 10.02 2.52
N ILE A 63 -6.05 9.43 3.45
CA ILE A 63 -6.56 8.61 4.55
C ILE A 63 -5.84 9.06 5.82
N ASP A 64 -6.59 9.44 6.86
CA ASP A 64 -6.09 9.95 8.15
C ASP A 64 -5.05 11.08 7.99
N GLY A 65 -5.26 11.97 7.00
CA GLY A 65 -4.37 13.08 6.66
C GLY A 65 -3.18 12.71 5.78
N ASP A 66 -2.84 11.43 5.61
CA ASP A 66 -1.78 10.94 4.71
C ASP A 66 -2.24 11.03 3.25
N LYS A 67 -1.47 11.69 2.39
CA LYS A 67 -1.76 11.78 0.95
C LYS A 67 -1.57 10.44 0.25
N ILE A 68 -2.56 10.07 -0.55
CA ILE A 68 -2.61 8.85 -1.33
C ILE A 68 -2.44 9.17 -2.82
N TYR A 69 -1.56 8.45 -3.50
CA TYR A 69 -1.29 8.58 -4.93
C TYR A 69 -1.42 7.26 -5.68
N LEU A 70 -1.25 6.13 -4.98
CA LEU A 70 -1.24 4.79 -5.53
C LEU A 70 -2.27 3.90 -4.83
N GLN A 71 -2.83 2.96 -5.57
CA GLN A 71 -3.70 1.92 -5.05
C GLN A 71 -3.02 1.10 -3.93
N SER A 72 -1.72 0.80 -4.07
CA SER A 72 -0.92 0.06 -3.08
C SER A 72 -0.86 0.76 -1.72
N GLU A 73 -0.92 2.09 -1.66
CA GLU A 73 -0.94 2.85 -0.40
C GLU A 73 -2.24 2.58 0.38
N VAL A 74 -3.40 2.55 -0.30
CA VAL A 74 -4.68 2.23 0.32
C VAL A 74 -4.70 0.78 0.79
N THR A 75 -4.22 -0.15 -0.03
CA THR A 75 -4.13 -1.58 0.32
C THR A 75 -3.27 -1.77 1.58
N LEU A 76 -2.11 -1.10 1.66
CA LEU A 76 -1.23 -1.17 2.83
C LEU A 76 -1.92 -0.64 4.09
N ILE A 77 -2.54 0.55 4.01
CA ILE A 77 -3.23 1.17 5.15
C ILE A 77 -4.39 0.27 5.61
N SER A 78 -5.16 -0.27 4.67
CA SER A 78 -6.27 -1.19 4.97
C SER A 78 -5.80 -2.47 5.67
N ALA A 79 -4.71 -3.07 5.19
CA ALA A 79 -4.12 -4.27 5.77
C ALA A 79 -3.56 -4.04 7.19
N MET A 80 -3.06 -2.82 7.46
CA MET A 80 -2.53 -2.44 8.77
C MET A 80 -3.62 -2.00 9.75
N ASN A 81 -4.82 -1.66 9.29
CA ASN A 81 -5.92 -1.21 10.14
C ASN A 81 -6.53 -2.39 10.90
N ARG A 82 -6.68 -2.24 12.21
CA ARG A 82 -7.24 -3.25 13.13
C ARG A 82 -8.65 -2.87 13.60
N GLY A 83 -9.49 -2.32 12.70
CA GLY A 83 -10.85 -1.91 12.99
C GLY A 83 -10.98 -0.49 13.55
N THR A 84 -9.93 0.33 13.40
CA THR A 84 -9.99 1.74 13.78
C THR A 84 -10.70 2.54 12.69
N ALA A 85 -11.56 3.48 13.08
CA ALA A 85 -12.18 4.41 12.15
C ALA A 85 -11.12 5.21 11.39
N MET A 86 -11.31 5.37 10.08
CA MET A 86 -10.43 6.11 9.17
C MET A 86 -11.18 7.28 8.57
N GLU A 87 -10.55 8.43 8.53
CA GLU A 87 -11.03 9.59 7.77
C GLU A 87 -10.55 9.48 6.32
N ILE A 88 -11.48 9.48 5.37
CA ILE A 88 -11.19 9.33 3.94
C ILE A 88 -11.58 10.61 3.20
N GLU A 89 -10.60 11.28 2.59
CA GLU A 89 -10.85 12.33 1.61
C GLU A 89 -10.82 11.73 0.19
N PHE A 90 -11.79 12.07 -0.63
CA PHE A 90 -11.88 11.60 -2.02
C PHE A 90 -12.37 12.68 -2.96
N LEU A 91 -12.15 12.48 -4.26
CA LEU A 91 -12.69 13.32 -5.33
C LEU A 91 -13.80 12.55 -6.05
N ARG A 92 -14.97 13.19 -6.15
CA ARG A 92 -16.11 12.76 -6.97
C ARG A 92 -16.46 13.88 -7.93
N ASP A 93 -16.43 13.62 -9.22
CA ASP A 93 -16.70 14.62 -10.28
C ASP A 93 -15.85 15.89 -10.18
N GLY A 94 -14.63 15.75 -9.61
CA GLY A 94 -13.69 16.85 -9.41
C GLY A 94 -13.92 17.66 -8.12
N GLU A 95 -14.96 17.38 -7.35
CA GLU A 95 -15.24 17.99 -6.05
C GLU A 95 -14.66 17.14 -4.92
N ARG A 96 -14.19 17.81 -3.86
CA ARG A 96 -13.62 17.16 -2.69
C ARG A 96 -14.72 16.83 -1.68
N HIS A 97 -14.72 15.57 -1.24
CA HIS A 97 -15.60 15.05 -0.21
C HIS A 97 -14.77 14.38 0.89
N GLU A 98 -15.39 14.26 2.06
CA GLU A 98 -14.81 13.61 3.23
C GLU A 98 -15.85 12.68 3.85
N THR A 99 -15.39 11.53 4.34
CA THR A 99 -16.23 10.58 5.09
C THR A 99 -15.41 9.84 6.12
N ILE A 100 -16.10 9.27 7.10
CA ILE A 100 -15.47 8.40 8.11
C ILE A 100 -15.94 6.98 7.87
N LEU A 101 -15.01 6.05 7.80
CA LEU A 101 -15.26 4.64 7.57
C LEU A 101 -14.58 3.80 8.65
N THR A 102 -15.32 2.88 9.26
CA THR A 102 -14.77 1.91 10.21
C THR A 102 -14.79 0.53 9.58
N PRO A 103 -13.62 -0.13 9.39
CA PRO A 103 -13.58 -1.47 8.83
C PRO A 103 -14.35 -2.47 9.67
N GLN A 104 -15.03 -3.40 9.01
CA GLN A 104 -15.80 -4.47 9.66
C GLN A 104 -14.96 -5.73 9.74
N PHE A 105 -14.96 -6.37 10.93
CA PHE A 105 -14.26 -7.64 11.11
C PHE A 105 -15.10 -8.81 10.55
N SER A 106 -14.45 -9.65 9.77
CA SER A 106 -15.00 -10.93 9.31
C SER A 106 -14.41 -12.07 10.15
N GLU A 107 -15.28 -12.80 10.85
CA GLU A 107 -14.86 -13.98 11.62
C GLU A 107 -14.42 -15.14 10.72
N GLU A 108 -15.01 -15.24 9.51
CA GLU A 108 -14.72 -16.28 8.54
C GLU A 108 -13.30 -16.19 8.01
N ASP A 109 -12.84 -14.97 7.67
CA ASP A 109 -11.51 -14.73 7.11
C ASP A 109 -10.50 -14.23 8.14
N ASN A 110 -10.93 -14.02 9.39
CA ASN A 110 -10.13 -13.47 10.49
C ASN A 110 -9.40 -12.16 10.12
N ARG A 111 -10.09 -11.27 9.38
CA ARG A 111 -9.54 -10.00 8.91
C ARG A 111 -10.60 -8.90 8.82
N TYR A 112 -10.12 -7.66 8.72
CA TYR A 112 -10.97 -6.49 8.57
C TYR A 112 -11.21 -6.17 7.08
N TYR A 113 -12.47 -5.85 6.74
CA TYR A 113 -12.89 -5.45 5.41
C TYR A 113 -13.42 -4.03 5.40
N ILE A 114 -13.08 -3.30 4.37
CA ILE A 114 -13.59 -1.96 4.07
C ILE A 114 -14.82 -2.06 3.16
N GLY A 115 -14.80 -3.00 2.21
CA GLY A 115 -15.92 -3.27 1.31
C GLY A 115 -15.83 -2.56 -0.03
N PHE A 116 -14.63 -2.21 -0.49
CA PHE A 116 -14.41 -1.74 -1.86
C PHE A 116 -13.21 -2.40 -2.52
N THR A 117 -13.21 -2.45 -3.83
CA THR A 117 -12.05 -2.74 -4.65
C THR A 117 -11.57 -1.46 -5.30
N ILE A 118 -10.26 -1.27 -5.36
CA ILE A 118 -9.64 -0.09 -5.96
C ILE A 118 -8.58 -0.50 -6.97
N GLY A 119 -8.26 0.42 -7.86
CA GLY A 119 -7.22 0.25 -8.85
C GLY A 119 -7.72 0.57 -10.26
N GLU A 120 -7.40 1.76 -10.77
CA GLU A 120 -7.62 2.11 -12.15
C GLU A 120 -6.26 2.20 -12.84
N TYR A 121 -6.09 1.36 -13.86
CA TYR A 121 -4.84 1.29 -14.61
C TYR A 121 -4.52 2.62 -15.30
N VAL A 122 -3.27 3.04 -15.16
CA VAL A 122 -2.73 4.24 -15.82
C VAL A 122 -1.51 3.85 -16.65
N GLU A 123 -1.62 4.07 -17.95
CA GLU A 123 -0.44 3.99 -18.82
C GLU A 123 0.50 5.15 -18.53
N CYS A 124 1.73 4.83 -18.11
CA CYS A 124 2.70 5.81 -17.66
C CYS A 124 3.72 6.10 -18.78
N LYS A 125 3.55 7.24 -19.48
CA LYS A 125 4.46 7.74 -20.54
C LYS A 125 4.87 9.20 -20.27
N GLY A 126 6.05 9.57 -20.74
CA GLY A 126 6.54 10.95 -20.63
C GLY A 126 6.62 11.42 -19.16
N PHE A 127 6.02 12.57 -18.85
CA PHE A 127 6.04 13.13 -17.50
C PHE A 127 5.34 12.26 -16.46
N LYS A 128 4.25 11.57 -16.86
CA LYS A 128 3.56 10.62 -15.96
C LYS A 128 4.47 9.49 -15.48
N LEU A 129 5.37 9.00 -16.34
CA LEU A 129 6.33 7.98 -15.98
C LEU A 129 7.22 8.44 -14.81
N ILE A 130 7.78 9.64 -14.90
CA ILE A 130 8.62 10.22 -13.84
C ILE A 130 7.81 10.39 -12.55
N GLN A 131 6.59 10.91 -12.66
CA GLN A 131 5.71 11.18 -11.53
C GLN A 131 5.32 9.90 -10.79
N TYR A 132 4.82 8.89 -11.50
CA TYR A 132 4.41 7.62 -10.88
C TYR A 132 5.60 6.82 -10.35
N SER A 133 6.75 6.86 -11.02
CA SER A 133 7.99 6.26 -10.49
C SER A 133 8.44 6.91 -9.17
N ALA A 134 8.28 8.23 -9.04
CA ALA A 134 8.55 8.92 -7.78
C ALA A 134 7.54 8.53 -6.68
N TYR A 135 6.25 8.32 -7.04
CA TYR A 135 5.23 7.83 -6.11
C TYR A 135 5.54 6.41 -5.62
N GLU A 136 5.99 5.52 -6.49
CA GLU A 136 6.42 4.16 -6.13
C GLU A 136 7.59 4.17 -5.13
N VAL A 137 8.64 4.96 -5.41
CA VAL A 137 9.78 5.07 -4.48
C VAL A 137 9.31 5.63 -3.12
N ARG A 138 8.45 6.66 -3.12
CA ARG A 138 7.87 7.21 -1.90
C ARG A 138 7.06 6.16 -1.13
N TYR A 139 6.23 5.39 -1.84
CA TYR A 139 5.45 4.29 -1.26
C TYR A 139 6.35 3.29 -0.55
N TRP A 140 7.39 2.78 -1.21
CA TRP A 140 8.30 1.79 -0.64
C TRP A 140 9.09 2.32 0.56
N LEU A 141 9.50 3.59 0.53
CA LEU A 141 10.13 4.24 1.68
C LEU A 141 9.17 4.34 2.87
N ASN A 142 7.95 4.82 2.64
CA ASN A 142 6.92 4.93 3.67
C ASN A 142 6.51 3.56 4.23
N ALA A 143 6.33 2.55 3.37
CA ALA A 143 6.00 1.19 3.76
C ALA A 143 7.10 0.60 4.66
N THR A 144 8.37 0.79 4.28
CA THR A 144 9.52 0.36 5.08
C THR A 144 9.54 1.02 6.46
N VAL A 145 9.38 2.34 6.52
CA VAL A 145 9.35 3.08 7.80
C VAL A 145 8.17 2.64 8.66
N LYS A 146 6.96 2.53 8.09
CA LYS A 146 5.77 2.06 8.82
C LYS A 146 5.97 0.64 9.36
N SER A 147 6.50 -0.28 8.56
CA SER A 147 6.79 -1.66 8.99
C SER A 147 7.83 -1.73 10.13
N LEU A 148 8.89 -0.91 10.06
CA LEU A 148 9.88 -0.82 11.12
C LEU A 148 9.30 -0.24 12.41
N LEU A 149 8.43 0.78 12.31
CA LEU A 149 7.74 1.34 13.48
C LEU A 149 6.82 0.31 14.14
N MET A 150 6.06 -0.47 13.36
CA MET A 150 5.22 -1.55 13.89
C MET A 150 6.05 -2.63 14.60
N LEU A 151 7.22 -2.97 14.03
CA LEU A 151 8.16 -3.92 14.65
C LEU A 151 8.64 -3.40 16.03
N VAL A 152 9.04 -2.13 16.11
CA VAL A 152 9.53 -1.52 17.36
C VAL A 152 8.42 -1.37 18.39
N GLN A 153 7.18 -1.11 17.95
CA GLN A 153 5.99 -1.01 18.81
C GLN A 153 5.44 -2.36 19.27
N GLY A 154 6.02 -3.48 18.79
CA GLY A 154 5.57 -4.82 19.14
C GLY A 154 4.18 -5.17 18.62
N GLN A 155 3.70 -4.47 17.61
CA GLN A 155 2.38 -4.68 16.99
C GLN A 155 2.38 -5.83 15.96
N LEU A 156 3.57 -6.31 15.58
CA LEU A 156 3.73 -7.48 14.72
C LEU A 156 3.73 -8.76 15.56
N SER A 157 2.84 -9.68 15.24
CA SER A 157 2.87 -11.05 15.77
C SER A 157 4.08 -11.81 15.19
N LYS A 158 4.50 -12.89 15.85
CA LYS A 158 5.51 -13.79 15.30
C LYS A 158 5.06 -14.41 13.97
N ASP A 159 3.75 -14.55 13.79
CA ASP A 159 3.13 -15.10 12.58
C ASP A 159 3.14 -14.11 11.40
N ASP A 160 3.21 -12.79 11.68
CA ASP A 160 3.37 -11.74 10.66
C ASP A 160 4.82 -11.67 10.12
N LEU A 161 5.79 -12.24 10.84
CA LEU A 161 7.19 -12.32 10.45
C LEU A 161 7.48 -13.65 9.72
N SER A 162 6.73 -13.90 8.66
CA SER A 162 6.96 -15.09 7.81
C SER A 162 8.32 -14.97 7.11
N GLY A 163 9.36 -15.47 7.77
CA GLY A 163 10.66 -15.69 7.14
C GLY A 163 10.57 -16.81 6.07
N PRO A 164 11.69 -17.19 5.43
CA PRO A 164 11.73 -18.24 4.40
C PRO A 164 11.05 -19.57 4.83
N VAL A 165 11.08 -19.85 6.14
CA VAL A 165 10.43 -21.03 6.74
C VAL A 165 8.91 -20.87 6.76
N GLY A 166 8.39 -19.68 7.12
CA GLY A 166 6.94 -19.41 7.11
C GLY A 166 6.36 -19.48 5.70
N ILE A 167 7.08 -18.97 4.70
CA ILE A 167 6.68 -19.08 3.29
C ILE A 167 6.62 -20.56 2.86
N ALA A 168 7.59 -21.39 3.29
CA ALA A 168 7.58 -22.82 2.99
C ALA A 168 6.37 -23.54 3.61
N VAL A 169 6.00 -23.20 4.85
CA VAL A 169 4.83 -23.75 5.55
C VAL A 169 3.54 -23.35 4.82
N THR A 170 3.39 -22.08 4.45
CA THR A 170 2.19 -21.60 3.72
C THR A 170 2.04 -22.27 2.36
N ILE A 171 3.15 -22.53 1.65
CA ILE A 171 3.15 -23.27 0.36
C ILE A 171 2.70 -24.71 0.59
N ASP A 172 3.17 -25.37 1.65
CA ASP A 172 2.83 -26.77 1.95
C ASP A 172 1.34 -26.90 2.30
N GLU A 173 0.79 -26.01 3.14
CA GLU A 173 -0.63 -25.94 3.45
C GLU A 173 -1.51 -25.69 2.21
N THR A 174 -1.06 -24.81 1.30
CA THR A 174 -1.78 -24.51 0.06
C THR A 174 -1.79 -25.72 -0.88
N ILE A 175 -0.68 -26.48 -0.94
CA ILE A 175 -0.57 -27.71 -1.75
C ILE A 175 -1.45 -28.81 -1.16
N GLU A 176 -1.56 -28.94 0.16
CA GLU A 176 -2.44 -29.92 0.79
C GLU A 176 -3.92 -29.64 0.54
N GLN A 177 -4.33 -28.36 0.57
CA GLN A 177 -5.71 -27.94 0.26
C GLN A 177 -6.08 -28.10 -1.22
N THR A 178 -5.09 -28.12 -2.11
CA THR A 178 -5.31 -28.25 -3.57
C THR A 178 -5.20 -29.69 -4.09
N LYS A 179 -4.87 -30.67 -3.22
CA LYS A 179 -4.89 -32.09 -3.63
C LYS A 179 -6.32 -32.47 -3.95
N PRO A 180 -6.63 -32.87 -5.20
CA PRO A 180 -7.95 -33.41 -5.53
C PRO A 180 -8.17 -34.69 -4.70
N TYR A 181 -9.34 -34.78 -4.09
CA TYR A 181 -9.80 -36.00 -3.46
C TYR A 181 -9.78 -37.11 -4.53
N GLY A 182 -8.78 -38.00 -4.45
CA GLY A 182 -8.70 -39.20 -5.24
C GLY A 182 -9.51 -40.31 -4.60
#